data_4c416b0413caaed5c8758c0fb3a53506
#
_entry.id   4c416b0413caaed5c8758c0fb3a53506
#
_cell.length_a   1.000
_cell.length_b   1.000
_cell.length_c   1.000
_cell.angle_alpha   90.00
_cell.angle_beta   90.00
_cell.angle_gamma   90.00
#
_symmetry.space_group_name_H-M   'P 1'
#
loop_
_entity.id
_entity.type
_entity.pdbx_description
1 polymer ?
#
loop_
_entity_poly.entity_id
_entity_poly.type
_entity_poly.pdbx_seq_one_letter_code
_entity_poly.pdbx_strand_id
1 'polypeptide(L)'
;MTKRKFIRLSKEQKSLLIALLIGDGTISSNYVFKLSHSALQREYLEWKVKLLNTYGIKNNGVKEYVSKCGYNTGREVLYSQMSLIPTIKALRRSVYVPKKTITRKLLEWLNPLGLAIWYMDGGCINVNTSKQRSSIQHTIKIATCVDEATIKTIISYFDKVWDIHFRPFKEGKGTYSIASSSELDCEKFIKIVKPYIEQVPSFLYKIRKDLTKEEFIKLQESGSEVRDIVF
;
A
#
# COMPACT_ATOMS: atom_id res chain seq x y z
N MET A 1 -37.38 -10.38 -9.86
CA MET A 1 -36.04 -10.23 -9.20
C MET A 1 -34.96 -10.45 -10.25
N THR A 2 -34.32 -9.40 -10.71
CA THR A 2 -33.23 -9.47 -11.71
C THR A 2 -32.02 -10.13 -11.06
N LYS A 3 -31.61 -11.31 -11.53
CA LYS A 3 -30.37 -11.97 -11.09
C LYS A 3 -29.19 -11.02 -11.36
N ARG A 4 -28.60 -10.44 -10.32
CA ARG A 4 -27.41 -9.61 -10.44
C ARG A 4 -26.28 -10.48 -10.98
N LYS A 5 -25.90 -10.24 -12.26
CA LYS A 5 -24.82 -10.97 -12.92
C LYS A 5 -23.50 -10.72 -12.13
N PHE A 6 -22.84 -11.79 -11.72
CA PHE A 6 -21.48 -11.71 -11.19
C PHE A 6 -20.57 -11.14 -12.29
N ILE A 7 -19.99 -9.98 -12.08
CA ILE A 7 -18.99 -9.42 -12.99
C ILE A 7 -17.69 -10.19 -12.76
N ARG A 8 -17.26 -10.95 -13.79
CA ARG A 8 -15.97 -11.64 -13.74
C ARG A 8 -14.86 -10.62 -13.92
N LEU A 9 -14.12 -10.31 -12.86
CA LEU A 9 -12.98 -9.40 -12.91
C LEU A 9 -11.82 -9.98 -13.71
N SER A 10 -11.12 -9.12 -14.48
CA SER A 10 -9.83 -9.45 -15.10
C SER A 10 -8.75 -9.66 -14.04
N LYS A 11 -7.58 -10.16 -14.46
CA LYS A 11 -6.42 -10.31 -13.57
C LYS A 11 -5.94 -8.95 -13.04
N GLU A 12 -5.91 -7.96 -13.90
CA GLU A 12 -5.48 -6.60 -13.62
C GLU A 12 -6.45 -5.92 -12.62
N GLN A 13 -7.76 -6.05 -12.86
CA GLN A 13 -8.79 -5.54 -11.92
C GLN A 13 -8.67 -6.20 -10.54
N LYS A 14 -8.40 -7.50 -10.47
CA LYS A 14 -8.19 -8.21 -9.19
C LYS A 14 -6.94 -7.71 -8.49
N SER A 15 -5.81 -7.60 -9.20
CA SER A 15 -4.57 -7.07 -8.66
C SER A 15 -4.78 -5.67 -8.09
N LEU A 16 -5.40 -4.77 -8.86
CA LEU A 16 -5.67 -3.40 -8.43
C LEU A 16 -6.53 -3.36 -7.16
N LEU A 17 -7.67 -4.06 -7.14
CA LEU A 17 -8.56 -4.04 -5.97
C LEU A 17 -7.94 -4.68 -4.73
N ILE A 18 -7.14 -5.74 -4.91
CA ILE A 18 -6.45 -6.39 -3.79
C ILE A 18 -5.35 -5.47 -3.26
N ALA A 19 -4.54 -4.87 -4.13
CA ALA A 19 -3.48 -3.95 -3.73
C ALA A 19 -4.03 -2.76 -2.95
N LEU A 20 -5.08 -2.12 -3.47
CA LEU A 20 -5.78 -1.04 -2.78
C LEU A 20 -6.32 -1.46 -1.40
N LEU A 21 -6.77 -2.72 -1.27
CA LEU A 21 -7.35 -3.22 -0.02
C LEU A 21 -6.31 -3.62 1.02
N ILE A 22 -5.21 -4.25 0.60
CA ILE A 22 -4.11 -4.59 1.54
C ILE A 22 -3.31 -3.36 1.97
N GLY A 23 -3.29 -2.31 1.15
CA GLY A 23 -2.80 -0.97 1.50
C GLY A 23 -3.83 -0.21 2.37
N ASP A 24 -4.07 1.04 2.03
CA ASP A 24 -4.90 2.00 2.80
C ASP A 24 -6.40 1.85 2.60
N GLY A 25 -6.83 1.01 1.66
CA GLY A 25 -8.24 0.80 1.36
C GLY A 25 -8.99 0.07 2.46
N THR A 26 -10.25 0.42 2.66
CA THR A 26 -11.15 -0.19 3.64
C THR A 26 -12.48 -0.58 3.00
N ILE A 27 -13.07 -1.68 3.47
CA ILE A 27 -14.42 -2.07 3.09
C ILE A 27 -15.31 -2.05 4.34
N SER A 28 -16.28 -1.15 4.36
CA SER A 28 -17.24 -1.02 5.47
C SER A 28 -18.17 -2.23 5.59
N SER A 29 -18.90 -2.32 6.72
CA SER A 29 -19.95 -3.33 6.92
C SER A 29 -21.04 -3.26 5.84
N ASN A 30 -21.30 -2.06 5.30
CA ASN A 30 -22.27 -1.81 4.24
C ASN A 30 -21.69 -2.05 2.83
N TYR A 31 -20.54 -2.72 2.73
CA TYR A 31 -19.87 -3.07 1.47
C TYR A 31 -19.51 -1.88 0.58
N VAL A 32 -19.19 -0.74 1.17
CA VAL A 32 -18.57 0.39 0.47
C VAL A 32 -17.08 0.25 0.57
N PHE A 33 -16.39 0.19 -0.57
CA PHE A 33 -14.93 0.23 -0.62
C PHE A 33 -14.51 1.69 -0.69
N LYS A 34 -13.78 2.15 0.33
CA LYS A 34 -13.31 3.54 0.46
C LYS A 34 -11.79 3.59 0.43
N LEU A 35 -11.25 4.49 -0.37
CA LEU A 35 -9.86 4.96 -0.31
C LEU A 35 -9.87 6.31 0.40
N SER A 36 -8.94 6.55 1.32
CA SER A 36 -8.86 7.81 2.04
C SER A 36 -7.41 8.23 2.18
N HIS A 37 -7.12 9.50 1.92
CA HIS A 37 -5.80 10.10 2.02
C HIS A 37 -5.89 11.50 2.62
N SER A 38 -4.77 12.03 3.15
CA SER A 38 -4.71 13.42 3.54
C SER A 38 -4.79 14.33 2.31
N ALA A 39 -5.16 15.59 2.50
CA ALA A 39 -5.23 16.58 1.41
C ALA A 39 -3.88 16.73 0.68
N LEU A 40 -2.76 16.53 1.38
CA LEU A 40 -1.41 16.57 0.81
C LEU A 40 -1.11 15.44 -0.19
N GLN A 41 -1.91 14.37 -0.17
CA GLN A 41 -1.76 13.22 -1.08
C GLN A 41 -2.80 13.25 -2.22
N ARG A 42 -3.29 14.43 -2.59
CA ARG A 42 -4.30 14.62 -3.65
C ARG A 42 -3.87 13.97 -4.96
N GLU A 43 -2.65 14.26 -5.43
CA GLU A 43 -2.09 13.69 -6.66
C GLU A 43 -2.14 12.15 -6.66
N TYR A 44 -1.80 11.54 -5.55
CA TYR A 44 -1.81 10.07 -5.42
C TYR A 44 -3.22 9.49 -5.45
N LEU A 45 -4.19 10.10 -4.78
CA LEU A 45 -5.58 9.65 -4.84
C LEU A 45 -6.17 9.85 -6.24
N GLU A 46 -5.86 10.96 -6.92
CA GLU A 46 -6.27 11.21 -8.30
C GLU A 46 -5.69 10.17 -9.25
N TRP A 47 -4.41 9.80 -9.09
CA TRP A 47 -3.78 8.72 -9.83
C TRP A 47 -4.48 7.37 -9.58
N LYS A 48 -4.82 7.01 -8.35
CA LYS A 48 -5.61 5.81 -8.03
C LYS A 48 -6.99 5.83 -8.71
N VAL A 49 -7.67 6.97 -8.70
CA VAL A 49 -8.97 7.15 -9.36
C VAL A 49 -8.84 7.01 -10.88
N LYS A 50 -7.78 7.57 -11.48
CA LYS A 50 -7.47 7.39 -12.90
C LYS A 50 -7.27 5.90 -13.25
N LEU A 51 -6.53 5.16 -12.43
CA LEU A 51 -6.38 3.70 -12.61
C LEU A 51 -7.72 2.97 -12.54
N LEU A 52 -8.56 3.28 -11.53
CA LEU A 52 -9.89 2.69 -11.43
C LEU A 52 -10.71 2.91 -12.70
N ASN A 53 -10.70 4.14 -13.24
CA ASN A 53 -11.42 4.49 -14.48
C ASN A 53 -10.84 3.74 -15.68
N THR A 54 -9.52 3.68 -15.83
CA THR A 54 -8.83 2.93 -16.91
C THR A 54 -9.21 1.45 -16.91
N TYR A 55 -9.35 0.85 -15.72
CA TYR A 55 -9.78 -0.55 -15.60
C TYR A 55 -11.31 -0.72 -15.53
N GLY A 56 -12.09 0.32 -15.82
CA GLY A 56 -13.56 0.25 -15.86
C GLY A 56 -14.22 0.03 -14.50
N ILE A 57 -13.54 0.36 -13.39
CA ILE A 57 -14.08 0.23 -12.04
C ILE A 57 -14.79 1.53 -11.65
N LYS A 58 -16.11 1.47 -11.57
CA LYS A 58 -16.95 2.63 -11.20
C LYS A 58 -16.64 3.13 -9.81
N ASN A 59 -16.43 4.43 -9.69
CA ASN A 59 -16.17 5.14 -8.45
C ASN A 59 -16.85 6.52 -8.49
N ASN A 60 -16.84 7.26 -7.37
CA ASN A 60 -17.46 8.58 -7.26
C ASN A 60 -16.47 9.75 -7.47
N GLY A 61 -15.29 9.49 -8.05
CA GLY A 61 -14.22 10.49 -8.18
C GLY A 61 -13.57 10.83 -6.84
N VAL A 62 -12.76 11.89 -6.83
CA VAL A 62 -12.17 12.42 -5.60
C VAL A 62 -13.18 13.35 -4.93
N LYS A 63 -13.43 13.13 -3.66
CA LYS A 63 -14.27 13.92 -2.77
C LYS A 63 -13.45 14.33 -1.56
N GLU A 64 -13.89 15.39 -0.87
CA GLU A 64 -13.22 15.89 0.34
C GLU A 64 -14.23 16.12 1.47
N TYR A 65 -13.74 16.04 2.68
CA TYR A 65 -14.49 16.40 3.89
C TYR A 65 -13.52 16.75 5.03
N VAL A 66 -13.98 17.55 5.98
CA VAL A 66 -13.24 17.78 7.23
C VAL A 66 -13.62 16.69 8.21
N SER A 67 -12.61 15.97 8.72
CA SER A 67 -12.84 14.88 9.67
C SER A 67 -13.36 15.42 11.01
N LYS A 68 -14.42 14.80 11.51
CA LYS A 68 -15.07 15.19 12.78
C LYS A 68 -14.67 14.31 13.95
N CYS A 69 -13.90 13.23 13.72
CA CYS A 69 -13.54 12.28 14.76
C CYS A 69 -12.22 11.58 14.45
N GLY A 70 -11.63 10.96 15.49
CA GLY A 70 -10.41 10.19 15.40
C GLY A 70 -9.17 11.08 15.25
N TYR A 71 -8.08 10.45 14.84
CA TYR A 71 -6.76 11.09 14.69
C TYR A 71 -6.74 12.31 13.75
N ASN A 72 -7.58 12.28 12.70
CA ASN A 72 -7.68 13.34 11.70
C ASN A 72 -8.73 14.42 12.04
N THR A 73 -9.20 14.53 13.29
CA THR A 73 -10.19 15.53 13.67
C THR A 73 -9.72 16.94 13.31
N GLY A 74 -10.58 17.69 12.60
CA GLY A 74 -10.28 19.05 12.11
C GLY A 74 -9.43 19.11 10.84
N ARG A 75 -8.93 17.97 10.34
CA ARG A 75 -8.11 17.91 9.11
C ARG A 75 -8.98 17.61 7.89
N GLU A 76 -8.54 18.15 6.76
CA GLU A 76 -9.15 17.84 5.46
C GLU A 76 -8.70 16.45 4.99
N VAL A 77 -9.66 15.62 4.63
CA VAL A 77 -9.46 14.25 4.16
C VAL A 77 -10.06 14.09 2.77
N LEU A 78 -9.29 13.59 1.85
CA LEU A 78 -9.72 13.21 0.52
C LEU A 78 -10.17 11.75 0.52
N TYR A 79 -11.20 11.45 -0.28
CA TYR A 79 -11.63 10.06 -0.43
C TYR A 79 -12.24 9.78 -1.80
N SER A 80 -12.22 8.50 -2.17
CA SER A 80 -12.99 7.95 -3.28
C SER A 80 -13.70 6.67 -2.84
N GLN A 81 -14.89 6.42 -3.38
CA GLN A 81 -15.70 5.26 -3.03
C GLN A 81 -16.10 4.47 -4.27
N MET A 82 -16.11 3.17 -4.12
CA MET A 82 -16.53 2.20 -5.14
C MET A 82 -17.74 1.39 -4.63
N SER A 83 -18.67 1.08 -5.52
CA SER A 83 -19.87 0.30 -5.21
C SER A 83 -20.07 -0.86 -6.19
N LEU A 84 -19.18 -1.82 -6.14
CA LEU A 84 -19.29 -3.09 -6.90
C LEU A 84 -19.81 -4.19 -5.98
N ILE A 85 -21.06 -4.05 -5.53
CA ILE A 85 -21.59 -4.79 -4.37
C ILE A 85 -21.31 -6.30 -4.36
N PRO A 86 -21.48 -7.12 -5.42
CA PRO A 86 -21.17 -8.53 -5.33
C PRO A 86 -19.67 -8.82 -5.15
N THR A 87 -18.82 -8.09 -5.89
CA THR A 87 -17.36 -8.24 -5.85
C THR A 87 -16.78 -7.75 -4.52
N ILE A 88 -17.20 -6.57 -4.05
CA ILE A 88 -16.76 -6.00 -2.78
C ILE A 88 -17.18 -6.88 -1.61
N LYS A 89 -18.38 -7.47 -1.66
CA LYS A 89 -18.84 -8.45 -0.67
C LYS A 89 -17.95 -9.69 -0.61
N ALA A 90 -17.54 -10.22 -1.77
CA ALA A 90 -16.62 -11.36 -1.86
C ALA A 90 -15.23 -10.98 -1.33
N LEU A 91 -14.68 -9.83 -1.73
CA LEU A 91 -13.40 -9.32 -1.23
C LEU A 91 -13.41 -9.12 0.30
N ARG A 92 -14.48 -8.50 0.83
CA ARG A 92 -14.59 -8.32 2.27
C ARG A 92 -14.55 -9.66 3.01
N ARG A 93 -15.28 -10.67 2.53
CA ARG A 93 -15.30 -12.01 3.13
C ARG A 93 -13.95 -12.73 3.05
N SER A 94 -13.14 -12.47 2.01
CA SER A 94 -11.82 -13.10 1.87
C SER A 94 -10.71 -12.42 2.67
N VAL A 95 -10.91 -11.17 3.09
CA VAL A 95 -9.88 -10.37 3.78
C VAL A 95 -10.20 -10.14 5.25
N TYR A 96 -11.49 -9.96 5.61
CA TYR A 96 -11.89 -9.69 7.00
C TYR A 96 -12.51 -10.92 7.66
N VAL A 97 -11.67 -11.86 8.15
CA VAL A 97 -12.14 -13.08 8.82
C VAL A 97 -11.21 -13.46 10.00
N PRO A 98 -11.53 -13.13 11.21
CA PRO A 98 -12.41 -12.08 11.75
C PRO A 98 -11.82 -10.68 11.63
N LYS A 99 -10.49 -10.56 11.44
CA LYS A 99 -9.72 -9.31 11.22
C LYS A 99 -9.13 -9.29 9.80
N LYS A 100 -8.60 -8.13 9.38
CA LYS A 100 -7.92 -7.99 8.09
C LYS A 100 -6.75 -9.00 8.02
N THR A 101 -6.81 -9.93 7.08
CA THR A 101 -5.82 -11.00 6.91
C THR A 101 -5.33 -11.03 5.46
N ILE A 102 -4.02 -11.17 5.28
CA ILE A 102 -3.38 -11.28 3.96
C ILE A 102 -3.04 -12.76 3.74
N THR A 103 -3.75 -13.40 2.82
CA THR A 103 -3.54 -14.81 2.48
C THR A 103 -2.64 -14.96 1.26
N ARG A 104 -1.99 -16.12 1.11
CA ARG A 104 -1.21 -16.47 -0.08
C ARG A 104 -2.01 -16.28 -1.38
N LYS A 105 -3.26 -16.72 -1.39
CA LYS A 105 -4.17 -16.60 -2.54
C LYS A 105 -4.42 -15.14 -2.96
N LEU A 106 -4.46 -14.19 -2.02
CA LEU A 106 -4.59 -12.78 -2.33
C LEU A 106 -3.29 -12.23 -2.95
N LEU A 107 -2.15 -12.60 -2.38
CA LEU A 107 -0.84 -12.16 -2.85
C LEU A 107 -0.56 -12.63 -4.28
N GLU A 108 -0.98 -13.85 -4.66
CA GLU A 108 -0.81 -14.40 -6.01
C GLU A 108 -1.53 -13.62 -7.12
N TRP A 109 -2.48 -12.75 -6.77
CA TRP A 109 -3.10 -11.85 -7.74
C TRP A 109 -2.32 -10.56 -7.96
N LEU A 110 -1.32 -10.26 -7.12
CA LEU A 110 -0.54 -9.03 -7.27
C LEU A 110 0.38 -9.11 -8.49
N ASN A 111 0.30 -8.08 -9.31
CA ASN A 111 1.23 -7.80 -10.39
C ASN A 111 2.16 -6.63 -10.00
N PRO A 112 3.13 -6.21 -10.83
CA PRO A 112 4.02 -5.09 -10.52
C PRO A 112 3.30 -3.79 -10.11
N LEU A 113 2.18 -3.44 -10.78
CA LEU A 113 1.34 -2.29 -10.39
C LEU A 113 0.75 -2.47 -8.98
N GLY A 114 0.27 -3.68 -8.67
CA GLY A 114 -0.26 -3.98 -7.35
C GLY A 114 0.78 -3.87 -6.24
N LEU A 115 2.01 -4.32 -6.50
CA LEU A 115 3.13 -4.13 -5.56
C LEU A 115 3.47 -2.66 -5.36
N ALA A 116 3.47 -1.86 -6.45
CA ALA A 116 3.74 -0.43 -6.38
C ALA A 116 2.69 0.31 -5.53
N ILE A 117 1.41 0.01 -5.71
CA ILE A 117 0.32 0.59 -4.90
C ILE A 117 0.50 0.22 -3.43
N TRP A 118 0.73 -1.07 -3.12
CA TRP A 118 0.93 -1.51 -1.74
C TRP A 118 2.14 -0.83 -1.10
N TYR A 119 3.23 -0.69 -1.85
CA TYR A 119 4.43 0.01 -1.39
C TYR A 119 4.19 1.53 -1.21
N MET A 120 3.50 2.19 -2.13
CA MET A 120 3.17 3.60 -1.99
C MET A 120 2.28 3.86 -0.76
N ASP A 121 1.38 2.95 -0.43
CA ASP A 121 0.52 3.07 0.75
C ASP A 121 1.30 2.90 2.06
N GLY A 122 2.05 1.83 2.21
CA GLY A 122 2.68 1.47 3.49
C GLY A 122 4.20 1.32 3.46
N GLY A 123 4.86 1.62 2.34
CA GLY A 123 6.30 1.41 2.19
C GLY A 123 7.14 2.66 2.41
N CYS A 124 8.37 2.43 2.80
CA CYS A 124 9.43 3.46 2.83
C CYS A 124 10.77 2.83 2.50
N ILE A 125 11.72 3.68 2.09
CA ILE A 125 13.13 3.33 1.99
C ILE A 125 13.83 3.83 3.27
N ASN A 126 14.59 2.96 3.91
CA ASN A 126 15.40 3.30 5.07
C ASN A 126 16.86 3.38 4.66
N VAL A 127 17.53 4.41 5.12
CA VAL A 127 18.96 4.62 4.96
C VAL A 127 19.64 4.19 6.25
N ASN A 128 20.40 3.08 6.21
CA ASN A 128 21.15 2.59 7.35
C ASN A 128 22.60 3.06 7.25
N THR A 129 23.02 3.94 8.14
CA THR A 129 24.39 4.35 8.30
C THR A 129 24.99 3.61 9.49
N SER A 130 25.92 2.70 9.26
CA SER A 130 26.70 2.10 10.34
C SER A 130 27.93 2.96 10.61
N LYS A 131 28.15 3.34 11.87
CA LYS A 131 29.40 4.04 12.30
C LYS A 131 30.65 3.20 12.02
N GLN A 132 30.51 1.91 11.83
CA GLN A 132 31.62 0.96 11.59
C GLN A 132 31.82 0.61 10.11
N ARG A 133 30.87 0.94 9.23
CA ARG A 133 30.98 0.71 7.79
C ARG A 133 30.84 2.06 7.09
N SER A 134 31.81 2.41 6.27
CA SER A 134 31.80 3.62 5.42
C SER A 134 30.73 3.54 4.29
N SER A 135 29.95 2.46 4.22
CA SER A 135 28.93 2.25 3.19
C SER A 135 27.52 2.54 3.71
N ILE A 136 26.79 3.34 2.97
CA ILE A 136 25.36 3.55 3.15
C ILE A 136 24.63 2.33 2.62
N GLN A 137 23.73 1.75 3.42
CA GLN A 137 22.87 0.64 2.99
C GLN A 137 21.42 1.09 2.97
N HIS A 138 20.70 0.71 1.91
CA HIS A 138 19.28 0.99 1.76
C HIS A 138 18.46 -0.28 1.99
N THR A 139 17.38 -0.17 2.71
CA THR A 139 16.41 -1.24 2.90
C THR A 139 15.00 -0.74 2.63
N ILE A 140 14.22 -1.53 1.91
CA ILE A 140 12.78 -1.33 1.77
C ILE A 140 12.11 -1.87 3.03
N LYS A 141 11.20 -1.10 3.60
CA LYS A 141 10.26 -1.56 4.61
C LYS A 141 8.83 -1.38 4.10
N ILE A 142 7.97 -2.37 4.31
CA ILE A 142 6.54 -2.27 4.02
C ILE A 142 5.78 -2.57 5.31
N ALA A 143 5.06 -1.57 5.81
CA ALA A 143 4.20 -1.70 6.97
C ALA A 143 3.00 -2.61 6.64
N THR A 144 2.93 -3.75 7.30
CA THR A 144 1.86 -4.74 7.10
C THR A 144 1.02 -4.92 8.36
N CYS A 145 1.61 -4.67 9.53
CA CYS A 145 0.98 -4.74 10.85
C CYS A 145 0.19 -6.05 11.08
N VAL A 146 0.75 -7.17 10.63
CA VAL A 146 0.12 -8.49 10.68
C VAL A 146 0.74 -9.37 11.77
N ASP A 147 0.07 -10.49 12.09
CA ASP A 147 0.59 -11.51 12.99
C ASP A 147 1.73 -12.35 12.37
N GLU A 148 2.37 -13.16 13.22
CA GLU A 148 3.54 -13.96 12.84
C GLU A 148 3.25 -14.98 11.72
N ALA A 149 2.09 -15.61 11.71
CA ALA A 149 1.72 -16.58 10.68
C ALA A 149 1.54 -15.90 9.31
N THR A 150 0.90 -14.74 9.31
CA THR A 150 0.68 -13.93 8.10
C THR A 150 1.99 -13.37 7.56
N ILE A 151 2.92 -12.91 8.42
CA ILE A 151 4.20 -12.38 7.96
C ILE A 151 5.06 -13.46 7.29
N LYS A 152 5.07 -14.69 7.82
CA LYS A 152 5.75 -15.83 7.19
C LYS A 152 5.20 -16.13 5.79
N THR A 153 3.87 -16.01 5.63
CA THR A 153 3.20 -16.17 4.32
C THR A 153 3.62 -15.10 3.33
N ILE A 154 3.71 -13.84 3.77
CA ILE A 154 4.13 -12.71 2.92
C ILE A 154 5.60 -12.89 2.50
N ILE A 155 6.49 -13.21 3.43
CA ILE A 155 7.92 -13.43 3.15
C ILE A 155 8.10 -14.56 2.14
N SER A 156 7.46 -15.72 2.38
CA SER A 156 7.49 -16.84 1.46
C SER A 156 6.93 -16.53 0.07
N TYR A 157 5.98 -15.60 -0.02
CA TYR A 157 5.47 -15.14 -1.31
C TYR A 157 6.51 -14.34 -2.09
N PHE A 158 7.17 -13.37 -1.46
CA PHE A 158 8.20 -12.58 -2.12
C PHE A 158 9.39 -13.43 -2.55
N ASP A 159 9.83 -14.33 -1.69
CA ASP A 159 10.91 -15.27 -1.99
C ASP A 159 10.59 -16.14 -3.22
N LYS A 160 9.43 -16.80 -3.24
CA LYS A 160 9.09 -17.77 -4.28
C LYS A 160 8.61 -17.17 -5.60
N VAL A 161 7.99 -15.99 -5.58
CA VAL A 161 7.36 -15.41 -6.78
C VAL A 161 8.21 -14.31 -7.39
N TRP A 162 8.94 -13.56 -6.57
CA TRP A 162 9.69 -12.38 -7.01
C TRP A 162 11.19 -12.52 -6.88
N ASP A 163 11.68 -13.61 -6.26
CA ASP A 163 13.10 -13.80 -5.93
C ASP A 163 13.66 -12.59 -5.15
N ILE A 164 12.87 -12.13 -4.16
CA ILE A 164 13.22 -11.02 -3.27
C ILE A 164 13.11 -11.50 -1.83
N HIS A 165 14.21 -11.40 -1.10
CA HIS A 165 14.28 -11.86 0.27
C HIS A 165 13.92 -10.74 1.24
N PHE A 166 12.84 -10.94 1.99
CA PHE A 166 12.44 -10.09 3.09
C PHE A 166 12.66 -10.80 4.43
N ARG A 167 12.90 -10.03 5.46
CA ARG A 167 12.92 -10.48 6.85
C ARG A 167 11.78 -9.86 7.64
N PRO A 168 11.29 -10.51 8.71
CA PRO A 168 10.28 -9.92 9.57
C PRO A 168 10.89 -8.75 10.34
N PHE A 169 10.12 -7.67 10.45
CA PHE A 169 10.44 -6.50 11.27
C PHE A 169 9.35 -6.37 12.35
N LYS A 170 9.74 -6.49 13.63
CA LYS A 170 8.81 -6.43 14.75
C LYS A 170 8.43 -4.98 15.03
N GLU A 171 7.12 -4.66 14.97
CA GLU A 171 6.61 -3.30 15.24
C GLU A 171 6.22 -3.09 16.71
N GLY A 172 5.93 -4.14 17.42
CA GLY A 172 5.46 -4.13 18.81
C GLY A 172 4.15 -4.90 18.96
N LYS A 173 3.77 -5.23 20.24
CA LYS A 173 2.51 -5.94 20.55
C LYS A 173 2.20 -7.17 19.68
N GLY A 174 3.22 -7.88 19.20
CA GLY A 174 3.05 -9.09 18.38
C GLY A 174 2.66 -8.83 16.91
N THR A 175 2.83 -7.61 16.41
CA THR A 175 2.64 -7.26 14.99
C THR A 175 3.98 -7.13 14.28
N TYR A 176 3.96 -7.43 12.98
CA TYR A 176 5.13 -7.47 12.13
C TYR A 176 4.91 -6.72 10.82
N SER A 177 6.01 -6.17 10.31
CA SER A 177 6.18 -5.64 8.95
C SER A 177 7.28 -6.42 8.23
N ILE A 178 7.49 -6.18 6.95
CA ILE A 178 8.61 -6.76 6.20
C ILE A 178 9.68 -5.72 5.90
N ALA A 179 10.94 -6.14 5.94
CA ALA A 179 12.07 -5.34 5.49
C ALA A 179 12.96 -6.15 4.55
N SER A 180 13.50 -5.55 3.47
CA SER A 180 14.41 -6.26 2.58
C SER A 180 15.66 -6.74 3.34
N SER A 181 16.15 -7.93 2.99
CA SER A 181 17.25 -8.57 3.68
C SER A 181 18.61 -7.99 3.28
N SER A 182 18.71 -7.49 2.04
CA SER A 182 19.94 -6.96 1.46
C SER A 182 19.70 -5.73 0.59
N GLU A 183 20.77 -5.02 0.23
CA GLU A 183 20.74 -3.94 -0.77
C GLU A 183 20.27 -4.46 -2.14
N LEU A 184 20.72 -5.66 -2.54
CA LEU A 184 20.30 -6.30 -3.78
C LEU A 184 18.78 -6.54 -3.82
N ASP A 185 18.20 -7.02 -2.72
CA ASP A 185 16.74 -7.21 -2.61
C ASP A 185 16.00 -5.88 -2.70
N CYS A 186 16.56 -4.83 -2.08
CA CYS A 186 16.04 -3.47 -2.20
C CYS A 186 16.02 -3.01 -3.68
N GLU A 187 17.12 -3.22 -4.40
CA GLU A 187 17.24 -2.86 -5.83
C GLU A 187 16.27 -3.64 -6.72
N LYS A 188 16.18 -4.96 -6.52
CA LYS A 188 15.22 -5.80 -7.24
C LYS A 188 13.80 -5.28 -7.06
N PHE A 189 13.41 -4.95 -5.82
CA PHE A 189 12.08 -4.45 -5.54
C PHE A 189 11.83 -3.07 -6.17
N ILE A 190 12.77 -2.13 -6.00
CA ILE A 190 12.67 -0.78 -6.60
C ILE A 190 12.52 -0.88 -8.12
N LYS A 191 13.29 -1.73 -8.79
CA LYS A 191 13.20 -1.93 -10.24
C LYS A 191 11.79 -2.32 -10.69
N ILE A 192 11.07 -3.12 -9.89
CA ILE A 192 9.71 -3.55 -10.20
C ILE A 192 8.71 -2.41 -10.05
N VAL A 193 8.82 -1.62 -8.96
CA VAL A 193 7.80 -0.62 -8.61
C VAL A 193 8.04 0.76 -9.22
N LYS A 194 9.28 1.08 -9.55
CA LYS A 194 9.72 2.39 -10.06
C LYS A 194 8.87 2.93 -11.20
N PRO A 195 8.56 2.17 -12.29
CA PRO A 195 7.80 2.70 -13.42
C PRO A 195 6.40 3.21 -13.08
N TYR A 196 5.85 2.76 -11.95
CA TYR A 196 4.54 3.17 -11.46
C TYR A 196 4.65 4.34 -10.50
N ILE A 197 5.68 4.37 -9.66
CA ILE A 197 5.93 5.47 -8.71
C ILE A 197 6.31 6.75 -9.45
N GLU A 198 7.05 6.65 -10.55
CA GLU A 198 7.39 7.78 -11.41
C GLU A 198 6.18 8.48 -12.04
N GLN A 199 5.01 7.83 -12.06
CA GLN A 199 3.76 8.43 -12.49
C GLN A 199 3.13 9.35 -11.42
N VAL A 200 3.68 9.35 -10.20
CA VAL A 200 3.21 10.15 -9.05
C VAL A 200 4.40 10.92 -8.48
N PRO A 201 4.76 12.08 -9.05
CA PRO A 201 5.96 12.86 -8.67
C PRO A 201 6.10 13.11 -7.17
N SER A 202 5.01 13.38 -6.46
CA SER A 202 5.01 13.56 -5.00
C SER A 202 5.45 12.32 -4.21
N PHE A 203 5.54 11.14 -4.84
CA PHE A 203 5.97 9.88 -4.21
C PHE A 203 7.37 9.42 -4.60
N LEU A 204 8.09 10.18 -5.45
CA LEU A 204 9.46 9.83 -5.88
C LEU A 204 10.44 9.65 -4.71
N TYR A 205 10.23 10.35 -3.60
CA TYR A 205 11.06 10.20 -2.40
C TYR A 205 11.10 8.75 -1.87
N LYS A 206 10.07 7.95 -2.12
CA LYS A 206 10.01 6.55 -1.67
C LYS A 206 11.00 5.61 -2.38
N ILE A 207 11.57 6.02 -3.52
CA ILE A 207 12.53 5.22 -4.29
C ILE A 207 13.89 5.91 -4.48
N ARG A 208 14.08 7.11 -3.92
CA ARG A 208 15.32 7.85 -4.01
C ARG A 208 16.32 7.35 -2.99
N LYS A 209 17.47 6.87 -3.48
CA LYS A 209 18.59 6.39 -2.66
C LYS A 209 19.65 7.48 -2.41
N ASP A 210 19.59 8.56 -3.17
CA ASP A 210 20.52 9.68 -3.17
C ASP A 210 20.21 10.74 -2.10
N LEU A 211 19.09 10.60 -1.40
CA LEU A 211 18.69 11.53 -0.35
C LEU A 211 19.49 11.32 0.93
N THR A 212 20.00 12.40 1.47
CA THR A 212 20.44 12.43 2.86
C THR A 212 19.26 12.24 3.81
N LYS A 213 19.54 11.87 5.05
CA LYS A 213 18.50 11.71 6.07
C LYS A 213 17.69 13.00 6.26
N GLU A 214 18.36 14.14 6.24
CA GLU A 214 17.78 15.48 6.38
C GLU A 214 16.88 15.85 5.19
N GLU A 215 17.31 15.56 3.97
CA GLU A 215 16.52 15.78 2.75
C GLU A 215 15.29 14.88 2.71
N PHE A 216 15.45 13.62 3.12
CA PHE A 216 14.33 12.66 3.23
C PHE A 216 13.27 13.17 4.21
N ILE A 217 13.68 13.64 5.40
CA ILE A 217 12.78 14.21 6.41
C ILE A 217 12.07 15.44 5.84
N LYS A 218 12.80 16.39 5.21
CA LYS A 218 12.22 17.59 4.59
C LYS A 218 11.20 17.26 3.51
N LEU A 219 11.47 16.26 2.66
CA LEU A 219 10.52 15.81 1.62
C LEU A 219 9.29 15.16 2.22
N GLN A 220 9.43 14.40 3.29
CA GLN A 220 8.28 13.89 4.03
C GLN A 220 7.46 15.02 4.67
N GLU A 221 8.10 16.07 5.17
CA GLU A 221 7.44 17.23 5.78
C GLU A 221 6.74 18.12 4.76
N SER A 222 7.33 18.30 3.59
CA SER A 222 6.77 19.11 2.51
C SER A 222 5.71 18.38 1.67
N GLY A 223 5.78 17.06 1.56
CA GLY A 223 4.91 16.23 0.73
C GLY A 223 3.86 15.42 1.48
N SER A 224 4.02 15.22 2.76
CA SER A 224 3.05 14.51 3.59
C SER A 224 3.27 14.80 5.06
N GLU A 225 2.23 15.20 5.77
CA GLU A 225 2.13 14.98 7.22
C GLU A 225 1.96 13.46 7.50
N VAL A 226 2.80 12.64 6.89
CA VAL A 226 2.87 11.19 7.19
C VAL A 226 3.78 11.00 8.40
N ARG A 227 3.55 11.76 9.46
CA ARG A 227 4.40 11.70 10.65
C ARG A 227 4.10 10.57 11.61
N ASP A 228 3.00 9.85 11.46
CA ASP A 228 2.57 8.97 12.56
C ASP A 228 2.27 7.52 12.17
N ILE A 229 2.98 6.99 11.17
CA ILE A 229 2.95 5.54 10.89
C ILE A 229 4.29 4.87 11.26
N VAL A 230 5.18 5.60 11.87
CA VAL A 230 6.43 5.00 12.36
C VAL A 230 6.51 5.27 13.85
N PHE A 231 5.90 4.37 14.62
CA PHE A 231 6.40 3.90 15.93
C PHE A 231 5.40 2.89 16.54
#